data_ece09d71f159c2c23efc3aae1da7cedf
#
_entry.id   ece09d71f159c2c23efc3aae1da7cedf
#
_cell.length_a   1.000
_cell.length_b   1.000
_cell.length_c   1.000
_cell.angle_alpha   90.00
_cell.angle_beta   90.00
_cell.angle_gamma   90.00
#
_symmetry.space_group_name_H-M   'P 1'
#
loop_
_entity.id
_entity.type
_entity.pdbx_description
1 polymer ?
#
loop_
_entity_poly.entity_id
_entity_poly.type
_entity_poly.pdbx_seq_one_letter_code
_entity_poly.pdbx_strand_id
1 'polypeptide(L)'
;MRFFKAVILTAAALCGQFLYGQSNNLTLDQATQVALQHNLSVVQADASIGSAQAAVTAAYGGYLPFLSASGSWNRYSTDKAFSTTTNLGGGTFIIPPSKSTINQFGSGLSANLTLFDGFNRQGQVGQATSRSVSAEQTAVRTRQSIVFQTESAYLNILRNNELVKVADENLKRDNKQLERITESARVGASARADVYRQQSIVAADEFALIQAQATYDKSKADLVDLIGLDVGAEYTFNDPSISLEISAGQLDSTASMYGSFKDLEQRSLAARPDYKSAVETYNAAVSGVTSAKSTYFPAVNASAGYSLGTADALSNLSDTKTINWGLRISWTLFDGFATNANVQSAVANRRIAEIGVVQAERDVYAQLKKALLDFEAARKQYEVSQKGVTSATEDRKIAEEKYNLGAGTLLDLLTANAALVQAQVNLVNSVYNYITAKKNVEYSIGERAY
;
A
#
# COMPACT_ATOMS: atom_id res chain seq x y z
N MET A 1 8.02 12.46 44.27
CA MET A 1 9.09 12.80 43.32
C MET A 1 10.28 11.80 43.26
N ARG A 2 10.30 10.72 44.03
CA ARG A 2 11.36 9.70 44.03
C ARG A 2 11.00 8.43 43.23
N PHE A 3 9.74 8.20 42.89
CA PHE A 3 9.28 7.04 42.09
C PHE A 3 9.39 7.23 40.56
N PHE A 4 9.50 8.47 40.09
CA PHE A 4 9.58 8.75 38.63
C PHE A 4 11.02 8.65 38.07
N LYS A 5 12.05 8.65 38.92
CA LYS A 5 13.45 8.51 38.49
C LYS A 5 13.91 7.04 38.34
N ALA A 6 13.22 6.09 38.95
CA ALA A 6 13.57 4.66 38.84
C ALA A 6 13.07 3.98 37.57
N VAL A 7 11.98 4.49 36.98
CA VAL A 7 11.39 3.93 35.75
C VAL A 7 12.16 4.34 34.47
N ILE A 8 12.85 5.49 34.50
CA ILE A 8 13.61 5.98 33.33
C ILE A 8 14.97 5.27 33.20
N LEU A 9 15.57 4.79 34.31
CA LEU A 9 16.84 4.08 34.25
C LEU A 9 16.74 2.61 33.85
N THR A 10 15.58 1.97 33.99
CA THR A 10 15.36 0.59 33.56
C THR A 10 14.95 0.50 32.05
N ALA A 11 14.40 1.56 31.47
CA ALA A 11 14.10 1.62 30.04
C ALA A 11 15.35 1.81 29.14
N ALA A 12 16.41 2.44 29.68
CA ALA A 12 17.66 2.66 28.94
C ALA A 12 18.57 1.42 28.90
N ALA A 13 18.35 0.42 29.75
CA ALA A 13 19.16 -0.81 29.81
C ALA A 13 18.62 -1.93 28.89
N LEU A 14 17.41 -1.81 28.34
CA LEU A 14 16.79 -2.79 27.43
C LEU A 14 16.97 -2.46 25.93
N CYS A 15 17.46 -1.28 25.58
CA CYS A 15 17.80 -0.90 24.21
C CYS A 15 19.19 -1.31 23.73
N GLY A 16 19.97 -2.02 24.55
CA GLY A 16 21.39 -2.33 24.29
C GLY A 16 21.73 -3.73 23.83
N GLN A 17 20.76 -4.59 23.43
CA GLN A 17 21.07 -6.01 23.11
C GLN A 17 20.49 -6.50 21.78
N PHE A 18 20.39 -5.69 20.74
CA PHE A 18 20.15 -6.19 19.37
C PHE A 18 21.24 -5.78 18.37
N LEU A 19 22.50 -5.84 18.81
CA LEU A 19 23.65 -5.92 17.90
C LEU A 19 24.14 -7.38 17.84
N TYR A 20 23.23 -8.29 17.52
CA TYR A 20 23.66 -9.55 16.93
C TYR A 20 24.07 -9.26 15.49
N GLY A 21 25.29 -9.65 15.14
CA GLY A 21 25.75 -9.66 13.76
C GLY A 21 24.77 -10.45 12.89
N GLN A 22 23.79 -9.76 12.30
CA GLN A 22 22.94 -10.32 11.28
C GLN A 22 23.87 -10.71 10.16
N SER A 23 23.89 -12.00 9.82
CA SER A 23 24.43 -12.41 8.54
C SER A 23 23.71 -11.55 7.49
N ASN A 24 24.45 -10.75 6.71
CA ASN A 24 23.89 -9.88 5.67
C ASN A 24 23.22 -10.69 4.54
N ASN A 25 23.02 -11.99 4.74
CA ASN A 25 22.36 -12.88 3.78
C ASN A 25 20.88 -12.95 4.10
N LEU A 26 20.06 -12.45 3.17
CA LEU A 26 18.61 -12.45 3.25
C LEU A 26 18.03 -13.54 2.33
N THR A 27 17.26 -14.46 2.89
CA THR A 27 16.43 -15.39 2.13
C THR A 27 15.13 -14.72 1.68
N LEU A 28 14.41 -15.33 0.74
CA LEU A 28 13.12 -14.81 0.25
C LEU A 28 12.11 -14.58 1.39
N ASP A 29 11.98 -15.55 2.32
CA ASP A 29 11.05 -15.44 3.43
C ASP A 29 11.46 -14.34 4.41
N GLN A 30 12.76 -14.17 4.68
CA GLN A 30 13.26 -13.08 5.52
C GLN A 30 13.01 -11.73 4.88
N ALA A 31 13.26 -11.59 3.57
CA ALA A 31 13.00 -10.35 2.84
C ALA A 31 11.50 -9.96 2.88
N THR A 32 10.60 -10.93 2.74
CA THR A 32 9.16 -10.68 2.82
C THR A 32 8.72 -10.28 4.23
N GLN A 33 9.26 -10.89 5.29
CA GLN A 33 8.97 -10.51 6.67
C GLN A 33 9.47 -9.09 6.97
N VAL A 34 10.68 -8.75 6.55
CA VAL A 34 11.25 -7.41 6.71
C VAL A 34 10.38 -6.37 5.96
N ALA A 35 9.99 -6.67 4.72
CA ALA A 35 9.10 -5.80 3.94
C ALA A 35 7.78 -5.52 4.66
N LEU A 36 7.14 -6.54 5.23
CA LEU A 36 5.89 -6.38 5.98
C LEU A 36 6.04 -5.52 7.25
N GLN A 37 7.25 -5.45 7.83
CA GLN A 37 7.52 -4.67 9.03
C GLN A 37 7.95 -3.22 8.72
N HIS A 38 8.71 -3.02 7.66
CA HIS A 38 9.40 -1.74 7.41
C HIS A 38 8.91 -0.98 6.18
N ASN A 39 8.19 -1.63 5.24
CA ASN A 39 7.69 -0.94 4.05
C ASN A 39 6.68 0.16 4.42
N LEU A 40 6.93 1.38 3.95
CA LEU A 40 6.13 2.56 4.30
C LEU A 40 4.67 2.45 3.87
N SER A 41 4.37 1.74 2.77
CA SER A 41 2.99 1.54 2.32
C SER A 41 2.19 0.65 3.28
N VAL A 42 2.84 -0.34 3.91
CA VAL A 42 2.22 -1.18 4.95
C VAL A 42 1.98 -0.35 6.21
N VAL A 43 2.97 0.41 6.67
CA VAL A 43 2.85 1.30 7.84
C VAL A 43 1.72 2.33 7.61
N GLN A 44 1.63 2.91 6.42
CA GLN A 44 0.56 3.85 6.06
C GLN A 44 -0.82 3.18 6.05
N ALA A 45 -0.92 1.95 5.54
CA ALA A 45 -2.17 1.19 5.54
C ALA A 45 -2.64 0.89 6.98
N ASP A 46 -1.73 0.52 7.87
CA ASP A 46 -2.03 0.28 9.30
C ASP A 46 -2.47 1.57 10.02
N ALA A 47 -1.82 2.70 9.75
CA ALA A 47 -2.24 4.00 10.27
C ALA A 47 -3.66 4.37 9.76
N SER A 48 -3.99 4.01 8.51
CA SER A 48 -5.32 4.24 7.94
C SER A 48 -6.42 3.43 8.64
N ILE A 49 -6.13 2.19 9.07
CA ILE A 49 -7.04 1.40 9.92
C ILE A 49 -7.30 2.14 11.23
N GLY A 50 -6.24 2.62 11.92
CA GLY A 50 -6.38 3.37 13.16
C GLY A 50 -7.26 4.62 13.01
N SER A 51 -7.08 5.36 11.93
CA SER A 51 -7.93 6.52 11.60
C SER A 51 -9.39 6.14 11.39
N ALA A 52 -9.65 5.05 10.64
CA ALA A 52 -11.01 4.57 10.40
C ALA A 52 -11.70 4.06 11.68
N GLN A 53 -10.97 3.37 12.56
CA GLN A 53 -11.49 2.93 13.87
C GLN A 53 -11.79 4.11 14.80
N ALA A 54 -10.96 5.16 14.77
CA ALA A 54 -11.25 6.39 15.50
C ALA A 54 -12.56 7.06 15.01
N ALA A 55 -12.82 7.04 13.69
CA ALA A 55 -14.07 7.53 13.12
C ALA A 55 -15.30 6.70 13.57
N VAL A 56 -15.16 5.38 13.75
CA VAL A 56 -16.20 4.53 14.34
C VAL A 56 -16.48 4.95 15.79
N THR A 57 -15.42 5.15 16.58
CA THR A 57 -15.55 5.63 17.97
C THR A 57 -16.24 6.98 18.03
N ALA A 58 -15.88 7.91 17.15
CA ALA A 58 -16.51 9.22 17.06
C ALA A 58 -18.01 9.12 16.68
N ALA A 59 -18.37 8.22 15.75
CA ALA A 59 -19.77 7.98 15.36
C ALA A 59 -20.61 7.43 16.51
N TYR A 60 -20.07 6.50 17.30
CA TYR A 60 -20.72 6.04 18.53
C TYR A 60 -20.79 7.14 19.60
N GLY A 61 -19.79 8.03 19.66
CA GLY A 61 -19.79 9.21 20.53
C GLY A 61 -21.01 10.10 20.33
N GLY A 62 -21.62 10.11 19.14
CA GLY A 62 -22.86 10.82 18.85
C GLY A 62 -24.09 10.36 19.68
N TYR A 63 -24.02 9.19 20.32
CA TYR A 63 -25.08 8.71 21.25
C TYR A 63 -24.85 9.16 22.70
N LEU A 64 -23.70 9.75 23.00
CA LEU A 64 -23.34 10.22 24.34
C LEU A 64 -23.73 11.71 24.50
N PRO A 65 -23.96 12.18 25.74
CA PRO A 65 -24.16 13.59 25.96
C PRO A 65 -22.86 14.37 25.69
N PHE A 66 -23.00 15.49 25.00
CA PHE A 66 -21.91 16.45 24.85
C PHE A 66 -21.89 17.38 26.07
N LEU A 67 -20.78 17.37 26.82
CA LEU A 67 -20.58 18.20 27.99
C LEU A 67 -19.60 19.33 27.63
N SER A 68 -19.98 20.57 27.95
CA SER A 68 -19.12 21.73 27.77
C SER A 68 -19.08 22.62 29.00
N ALA A 69 -17.92 23.19 29.26
CA ALA A 69 -17.69 24.23 30.24
C ALA A 69 -17.34 25.53 29.49
N SER A 70 -17.91 26.65 29.93
CA SER A 70 -17.68 27.96 29.35
C SER A 70 -17.40 29.01 30.40
N GLY A 71 -16.58 29.99 30.07
CA GLY A 71 -16.37 31.18 30.87
C GLY A 71 -16.33 32.38 29.92
N SER A 72 -16.98 33.47 30.35
CA SER A 72 -17.01 34.70 29.55
C SER A 72 -16.77 35.94 30.42
N TRP A 73 -16.09 36.90 29.86
CA TRP A 73 -16.01 38.27 30.35
C TRP A 73 -16.32 39.20 29.19
N ASN A 74 -17.34 40.02 29.39
CA ASN A 74 -17.76 41.01 28.42
C ASN A 74 -17.77 42.38 29.10
N ARG A 75 -17.23 43.38 28.43
CA ARG A 75 -17.28 44.78 28.86
C ARG A 75 -18.15 45.55 27.88
N TYR A 76 -19.27 46.04 28.39
CA TYR A 76 -20.17 46.87 27.60
C TYR A 76 -19.93 48.33 28.03
N SER A 77 -19.62 49.21 27.07
CA SER A 77 -19.57 50.65 27.24
C SER A 77 -20.69 51.25 26.40
N THR A 78 -21.68 51.80 27.04
CA THR A 78 -22.82 52.46 26.39
C THR A 78 -22.71 53.97 26.62
N ASP A 79 -22.64 54.74 25.54
CA ASP A 79 -22.69 56.18 25.55
C ASP A 79 -24.03 56.60 24.95
N LYS A 80 -24.93 57.12 25.79
CA LYS A 80 -26.23 57.69 25.36
C LYS A 80 -26.03 59.20 25.21
N ALA A 81 -25.82 59.65 23.98
CA ALA A 81 -25.57 61.06 23.65
C ALA A 81 -26.81 61.94 23.75
N PHE A 82 -28.01 61.33 23.72
CA PHE A 82 -29.29 62.05 23.74
C PHE A 82 -30.20 61.57 24.88
N SER A 83 -31.03 62.52 25.41
CA SER A 83 -32.08 62.18 26.40
C SER A 83 -33.13 61.29 25.76
N THR A 84 -33.53 60.19 26.46
CA THR A 84 -34.64 59.34 26.04
C THR A 84 -35.81 59.52 26.98
N THR A 85 -37.00 59.72 26.42
CA THR A 85 -38.25 59.73 27.22
C THR A 85 -38.86 58.37 27.32
N THR A 86 -39.15 57.93 28.54
CA THR A 86 -39.84 56.68 28.84
C THR A 86 -41.12 56.96 29.60
N ASN A 87 -42.27 56.47 29.10
CA ASN A 87 -43.52 56.55 29.80
C ASN A 87 -43.77 55.30 30.68
N LEU A 88 -43.77 55.45 31.96
CA LEU A 88 -44.08 54.41 32.92
C LEU A 88 -45.28 54.88 33.81
N GLY A 89 -46.43 54.15 33.76
CA GLY A 89 -47.51 54.28 34.71
C GLY A 89 -48.13 55.68 34.80
N GLY A 90 -48.25 56.44 33.70
CA GLY A 90 -48.88 57.74 33.66
C GLY A 90 -47.94 58.93 33.88
N GLY A 91 -46.64 58.75 34.01
CA GLY A 91 -45.60 59.80 34.07
C GLY A 91 -44.55 59.70 32.97
N THR A 92 -44.08 60.84 32.42
CA THR A 92 -43.00 60.94 31.46
C THR A 92 -41.71 61.14 32.22
N PHE A 93 -40.81 60.18 32.13
CA PHE A 93 -39.48 60.26 32.73
C PHE A 93 -38.43 60.59 31.62
N ILE A 94 -37.63 61.58 31.83
CA ILE A 94 -36.52 61.97 30.96
C ILE A 94 -35.27 61.32 31.51
N ILE A 95 -34.68 60.38 30.78
CA ILE A 95 -33.39 59.78 31.10
C ILE A 95 -32.32 60.65 30.47
N PRO A 96 -31.46 61.33 31.26
CA PRO A 96 -30.42 62.20 30.70
C PRO A 96 -29.35 61.40 29.97
N PRO A 97 -28.53 62.11 29.16
CA PRO A 97 -27.34 61.50 28.55
C PRO A 97 -26.46 60.86 29.62
N SER A 98 -26.05 59.60 29.40
CA SER A 98 -25.28 58.85 30.39
C SER A 98 -24.23 57.96 29.74
N LYS A 99 -23.05 57.93 30.31
CA LYS A 99 -22.02 56.94 30.01
C LYS A 99 -22.07 55.83 31.05
N SER A 100 -22.29 54.62 30.63
CA SER A 100 -22.31 53.45 31.51
C SER A 100 -21.30 52.41 31.00
N THR A 101 -20.45 51.91 31.88
CA THR A 101 -19.56 50.79 31.59
C THR A 101 -19.87 49.68 32.56
N ILE A 102 -20.25 48.53 32.02
CA ILE A 102 -20.62 47.34 32.81
C ILE A 102 -19.71 46.19 32.42
N ASN A 103 -19.08 45.53 33.39
CA ASN A 103 -18.39 44.26 33.17
C ASN A 103 -19.36 43.13 33.52
N GLN A 104 -19.53 42.21 32.60
CA GLN A 104 -20.33 41.01 32.80
C GLN A 104 -19.45 39.80 32.80
N PHE A 105 -19.47 39.04 33.87
CA PHE A 105 -18.80 37.77 34.02
C PHE A 105 -19.82 36.66 33.99
N GLY A 106 -19.49 35.58 33.27
CA GLY A 106 -20.31 34.39 33.19
C GLY A 106 -19.45 33.13 33.18
N SER A 107 -19.94 32.08 33.87
CA SER A 107 -19.39 30.73 33.71
C SER A 107 -20.55 29.74 33.68
N GLY A 108 -20.35 28.61 32.98
CA GLY A 108 -21.43 27.64 32.89
C GLY A 108 -20.91 26.25 32.48
N LEU A 109 -21.71 25.27 32.89
CA LEU A 109 -21.65 23.90 32.44
C LEU A 109 -22.91 23.59 31.65
N SER A 110 -22.78 22.96 30.48
CA SER A 110 -23.94 22.51 29.72
C SER A 110 -23.77 21.06 29.26
N ALA A 111 -24.87 20.34 29.24
CA ALA A 111 -25.01 18.99 28.72
C ALA A 111 -26.06 19.00 27.62
N ASN A 112 -25.73 18.46 26.45
CA ASN A 112 -26.67 18.31 25.33
C ASN A 112 -26.66 16.85 24.88
N LEU A 113 -27.86 16.26 24.76
CA LEU A 113 -28.04 14.88 24.31
C LEU A 113 -29.11 14.86 23.21
N THR A 114 -28.73 14.35 22.07
CA THR A 114 -29.70 14.06 21.00
C THR A 114 -30.42 12.76 21.32
N LEU A 115 -31.74 12.83 21.54
CA LEU A 115 -32.55 11.65 21.81
C LEU A 115 -32.99 10.96 20.52
N PHE A 116 -33.38 11.75 19.51
CA PHE A 116 -33.78 11.27 18.19
C PHE A 116 -33.33 12.27 17.12
N ASP A 117 -32.83 11.78 15.98
CA ASP A 117 -32.32 12.59 14.87
C ASP A 117 -32.69 12.02 13.49
N GLY A 118 -33.84 11.31 13.42
CA GLY A 118 -34.31 10.74 12.16
C GLY A 118 -33.41 9.62 11.59
N PHE A 119 -32.75 8.86 12.45
CA PHE A 119 -31.81 7.78 12.09
C PHE A 119 -30.46 8.27 11.52
N ASN A 120 -30.10 9.54 11.68
CA ASN A 120 -28.84 10.08 11.22
C ASN A 120 -27.66 9.34 11.87
N ARG A 121 -27.64 9.19 13.20
CA ARG A 121 -26.55 8.51 13.92
C ARG A 121 -26.40 7.06 13.51
N GLN A 122 -27.53 6.35 13.29
CA GLN A 122 -27.49 4.98 12.77
C GLN A 122 -26.83 4.93 11.40
N GLY A 123 -27.19 5.86 10.51
CA GLY A 123 -26.55 6.00 9.20
C GLY A 123 -25.06 6.33 9.30
N GLN A 124 -24.67 7.25 10.20
CA GLN A 124 -23.26 7.59 10.42
C GLN A 124 -22.44 6.43 11.00
N VAL A 125 -22.99 5.70 11.99
CA VAL A 125 -22.31 4.51 12.54
C VAL A 125 -22.15 3.43 11.47
N GLY A 126 -23.23 3.12 10.72
CA GLY A 126 -23.15 2.16 9.63
C GLY A 126 -22.11 2.56 8.57
N GLN A 127 -22.07 3.85 8.21
CA GLN A 127 -21.08 4.37 7.27
C GLN A 127 -19.64 4.26 7.81
N ALA A 128 -19.41 4.64 9.07
CA ALA A 128 -18.11 4.58 9.70
C ALA A 128 -17.61 3.12 9.85
N THR A 129 -18.50 2.21 10.28
CA THR A 129 -18.19 0.79 10.43
C THR A 129 -17.79 0.15 9.08
N SER A 130 -18.60 0.34 8.03
CA SER A 130 -18.27 -0.20 6.71
C SER A 130 -16.99 0.40 6.14
N ARG A 131 -16.72 1.69 6.38
CA ARG A 131 -15.42 2.30 6.00
C ARG A 131 -14.26 1.71 6.76
N SER A 132 -14.42 1.38 8.04
CA SER A 132 -13.37 0.72 8.83
C SER A 132 -13.06 -0.66 8.27
N VAL A 133 -14.06 -1.48 7.97
CA VAL A 133 -13.87 -2.80 7.36
C VAL A 133 -13.23 -2.67 5.95
N SER A 134 -13.65 -1.67 5.16
CA SER A 134 -13.04 -1.38 3.85
C SER A 134 -11.55 -1.04 3.98
N ALA A 135 -11.17 -0.23 4.98
CA ALA A 135 -9.77 0.12 5.25
C ALA A 135 -8.96 -1.12 5.68
N GLU A 136 -9.52 -1.99 6.52
CA GLU A 136 -8.89 -3.27 6.89
C GLU A 136 -8.63 -4.16 5.68
N GLN A 137 -9.64 -4.33 4.79
CA GLN A 137 -9.47 -5.11 3.56
C GLN A 137 -8.43 -4.49 2.63
N THR A 138 -8.41 -3.17 2.52
CA THR A 138 -7.40 -2.45 1.73
C THR A 138 -5.99 -2.68 2.29
N ALA A 139 -5.82 -2.65 3.61
CA ALA A 139 -4.53 -2.93 4.25
C ALA A 139 -4.07 -4.37 4.00
N VAL A 140 -4.98 -5.35 4.08
CA VAL A 140 -4.66 -6.75 3.72
C VAL A 140 -4.19 -6.83 2.26
N ARG A 141 -4.88 -6.15 1.32
CA ARG A 141 -4.47 -6.15 -0.10
C ARG A 141 -3.11 -5.46 -0.30
N THR A 142 -2.84 -4.39 0.43
CA THR A 142 -1.53 -3.72 0.41
C THR A 142 -0.42 -4.68 0.83
N ARG A 143 -0.60 -5.41 1.93
CA ARG A 143 0.38 -6.44 2.37
C ARG A 143 0.58 -7.51 1.30
N GLN A 144 -0.51 -8.01 0.67
CA GLN A 144 -0.43 -8.95 -0.46
C GLN A 144 0.39 -8.40 -1.61
N SER A 145 0.19 -7.15 -1.95
CA SER A 145 0.93 -6.48 -3.01
C SER A 145 2.42 -6.33 -2.69
N ILE A 146 2.74 -5.91 -1.45
CA ILE A 146 4.14 -5.76 -1.03
C ILE A 146 4.87 -7.11 -1.00
N VAL A 147 4.23 -8.16 -0.51
CA VAL A 147 4.81 -9.52 -0.56
C VAL A 147 5.09 -9.95 -2.00
N PHE A 148 4.13 -9.80 -2.91
CA PHE A 148 4.34 -10.15 -4.32
C PHE A 148 5.44 -9.31 -4.99
N GLN A 149 5.49 -8.01 -4.71
CA GLN A 149 6.53 -7.11 -5.22
C GLN A 149 7.92 -7.51 -4.68
N THR A 150 8.01 -7.81 -3.39
CA THR A 150 9.27 -8.28 -2.75
C THR A 150 9.74 -9.60 -3.35
N GLU A 151 8.84 -10.58 -3.52
CA GLU A 151 9.16 -11.85 -4.16
C GLU A 151 9.64 -11.65 -5.60
N SER A 152 8.94 -10.80 -6.36
CA SER A 152 9.31 -10.51 -7.75
C SER A 152 10.66 -9.80 -7.85
N ALA A 153 10.94 -8.84 -6.97
CA ALA A 153 12.22 -8.15 -6.90
C ALA A 153 13.35 -9.09 -6.47
N TYR A 154 13.10 -9.97 -5.50
CA TYR A 154 14.07 -10.99 -5.06
C TYR A 154 14.42 -11.97 -6.19
N LEU A 155 13.41 -12.50 -6.87
CA LEU A 155 13.60 -13.38 -8.04
C LEU A 155 14.36 -12.67 -9.16
N ASN A 156 14.14 -11.36 -9.35
CA ASN A 156 14.88 -10.55 -10.31
C ASN A 156 16.38 -10.44 -9.95
N ILE A 157 16.71 -10.33 -8.65
CA ILE A 157 18.11 -10.35 -8.19
C ILE A 157 18.76 -11.70 -8.52
N LEU A 158 18.10 -12.81 -8.20
CA LEU A 158 18.64 -14.14 -8.50
C LEU A 158 18.80 -14.36 -10.00
N ARG A 159 17.85 -13.92 -10.81
CA ARG A 159 17.94 -13.95 -12.28
C ARG A 159 19.16 -13.18 -12.76
N ASN A 160 19.34 -11.93 -12.29
CA ASN A 160 20.46 -11.09 -12.71
C ASN A 160 21.80 -11.67 -12.26
N ASN A 161 21.87 -12.30 -11.10
CA ASN A 161 23.06 -13.04 -10.66
C ASN A 161 23.42 -14.20 -11.60
N GLU A 162 22.42 -14.97 -12.05
CA GLU A 162 22.65 -16.03 -13.04
C GLU A 162 23.09 -15.48 -14.40
N LEU A 163 22.56 -14.34 -14.83
CA LEU A 163 23.00 -13.66 -16.06
C LEU A 163 24.44 -13.15 -15.96
N VAL A 164 24.88 -12.69 -14.78
CA VAL A 164 26.30 -12.35 -14.53
C VAL A 164 27.17 -13.60 -14.70
N LYS A 165 26.76 -14.76 -14.17
CA LYS A 165 27.52 -16.02 -14.33
C LYS A 165 27.62 -16.43 -15.81
N VAL A 166 26.51 -16.32 -16.56
CA VAL A 166 26.51 -16.62 -18.02
C VAL A 166 27.49 -15.70 -18.76
N ALA A 167 27.49 -14.39 -18.46
CA ALA A 167 28.43 -13.44 -19.07
C ALA A 167 29.91 -13.71 -18.70
N ASP A 168 30.17 -14.01 -17.43
CA ASP A 168 31.53 -14.34 -16.94
C ASP A 168 32.07 -15.64 -17.57
N GLU A 169 31.23 -16.67 -17.64
CA GLU A 169 31.61 -17.92 -18.31
C GLU A 169 31.85 -17.72 -19.81
N ASN A 170 31.09 -16.87 -20.48
CA ASN A 170 31.29 -16.52 -21.87
C ASN A 170 32.65 -15.83 -22.06
N LEU A 171 32.91 -14.78 -21.29
CA LEU A 171 34.17 -14.04 -21.31
C LEU A 171 35.37 -14.97 -21.06
N LYS A 172 35.25 -15.89 -20.09
CA LYS A 172 36.30 -16.89 -19.82
C LYS A 172 36.56 -17.81 -21.01
N ARG A 173 35.50 -18.24 -21.72
CA ARG A 173 35.65 -19.08 -22.94
C ARG A 173 36.32 -18.30 -24.05
N ASP A 174 35.91 -17.07 -24.30
CA ASP A 174 36.42 -16.27 -25.41
C ASP A 174 37.84 -15.77 -25.15
N ASN A 175 38.23 -15.54 -23.90
CA ASN A 175 39.63 -15.31 -23.53
C ASN A 175 40.51 -16.54 -23.83
N LYS A 176 40.10 -17.76 -23.49
CA LYS A 176 40.79 -18.99 -23.82
C LYS A 176 40.91 -19.20 -25.34
N GLN A 177 39.89 -18.81 -26.08
CA GLN A 177 39.90 -18.86 -27.54
C GLN A 177 40.91 -17.84 -28.12
N LEU A 178 40.94 -16.62 -27.57
CA LEU A 178 41.90 -15.58 -27.95
C LEU A 178 43.37 -16.06 -27.74
N GLU A 179 43.65 -16.67 -26.59
CA GLU A 179 44.94 -17.25 -26.29
C GLU A 179 45.33 -18.29 -27.34
N ARG A 180 44.43 -19.23 -27.66
CA ARG A 180 44.65 -20.27 -28.68
C ARG A 180 44.93 -19.68 -30.08
N ILE A 181 44.09 -18.72 -30.52
CA ILE A 181 44.24 -18.09 -31.83
C ILE A 181 45.54 -17.27 -31.91
N THR A 182 45.89 -16.57 -30.83
CA THR A 182 47.14 -15.77 -30.77
C THR A 182 48.38 -16.67 -30.91
N GLU A 183 48.38 -17.81 -30.21
CA GLU A 183 49.48 -18.76 -30.33
C GLU A 183 49.53 -19.41 -31.73
N SER A 184 48.36 -19.76 -32.30
CA SER A 184 48.30 -20.27 -33.67
C SER A 184 48.80 -19.25 -34.70
N ALA A 185 48.48 -17.97 -34.52
CA ALA A 185 48.95 -16.89 -35.38
C ALA A 185 50.46 -16.64 -35.24
N ARG A 186 51.02 -16.82 -34.02
CA ARG A 186 52.46 -16.70 -33.75
C ARG A 186 53.30 -17.75 -34.54
N VAL A 187 52.77 -18.95 -34.67
CA VAL A 187 53.40 -20.03 -35.44
C VAL A 187 53.00 -20.05 -36.92
N GLY A 188 52.19 -19.07 -37.40
CA GLY A 188 51.77 -18.94 -38.79
C GLY A 188 50.60 -19.85 -39.22
N ALA A 189 49.93 -20.51 -38.26
CA ALA A 189 48.79 -21.41 -38.51
C ALA A 189 47.43 -20.72 -38.60
N SER A 190 47.33 -19.45 -38.18
CA SER A 190 46.10 -18.62 -38.25
C SER A 190 46.41 -17.22 -38.77
N ALA A 191 45.39 -16.57 -39.35
CA ALA A 191 45.53 -15.20 -39.85
C ALA A 191 45.56 -14.19 -38.69
N ARG A 192 46.38 -13.13 -38.79
CA ARG A 192 46.34 -12.01 -37.83
C ARG A 192 44.97 -11.35 -37.72
N ALA A 193 44.18 -11.35 -38.77
CA ALA A 193 42.81 -10.85 -38.80
C ALA A 193 41.88 -11.56 -37.78
N ASP A 194 42.12 -12.88 -37.58
CA ASP A 194 41.32 -13.66 -36.61
C ASP A 194 41.64 -13.29 -35.17
N VAL A 195 42.90 -12.92 -34.87
CA VAL A 195 43.29 -12.40 -33.55
C VAL A 195 42.58 -11.11 -33.24
N TYR A 196 42.58 -10.14 -34.19
CA TYR A 196 41.87 -8.86 -33.97
C TYR A 196 40.36 -9.02 -33.87
N ARG A 197 39.77 -9.95 -34.64
CA ARG A 197 38.35 -10.28 -34.55
C ARG A 197 38.01 -10.84 -33.16
N GLN A 198 38.80 -11.78 -32.67
CA GLN A 198 38.57 -12.35 -31.33
C GLN A 198 38.84 -11.32 -30.21
N GLN A 199 39.81 -10.43 -30.35
CA GLN A 199 40.00 -9.32 -29.41
C GLN A 199 38.76 -8.41 -29.33
N SER A 200 38.14 -8.11 -30.47
CA SER A 200 36.91 -7.32 -30.49
C SER A 200 35.73 -8.02 -29.80
N ILE A 201 35.66 -9.35 -29.90
CA ILE A 201 34.63 -10.15 -29.19
C ILE A 201 34.89 -10.14 -27.70
N VAL A 202 36.13 -10.38 -27.25
CA VAL A 202 36.48 -10.34 -25.84
C VAL A 202 36.13 -8.95 -25.23
N ALA A 203 36.45 -7.86 -25.95
CA ALA A 203 36.08 -6.52 -25.48
C ALA A 203 34.56 -6.32 -25.38
N ALA A 204 33.79 -6.90 -26.31
CA ALA A 204 32.30 -6.87 -26.23
C ALA A 204 31.77 -7.71 -25.05
N ASP A 205 32.40 -8.85 -24.74
CA ASP A 205 32.02 -9.69 -23.61
C ASP A 205 32.40 -9.04 -22.26
N GLU A 206 33.54 -8.37 -22.17
CA GLU A 206 33.90 -7.56 -20.98
C GLU A 206 32.86 -6.47 -20.72
N PHE A 207 32.45 -5.77 -21.78
CA PHE A 207 31.40 -4.78 -21.68
C PHE A 207 30.04 -5.39 -21.21
N ALA A 208 29.66 -6.54 -21.76
CA ALA A 208 28.45 -7.27 -21.39
C ALA A 208 28.49 -7.72 -19.91
N LEU A 209 29.63 -8.20 -19.42
CA LEU A 209 29.81 -8.56 -18.01
C LEU A 209 29.68 -7.37 -17.09
N ILE A 210 30.32 -6.23 -17.40
CA ILE A 210 30.19 -4.99 -16.63
C ILE A 210 28.74 -4.53 -16.58
N GLN A 211 28.01 -4.61 -17.69
CA GLN A 211 26.60 -4.23 -17.75
C GLN A 211 25.71 -5.19 -16.94
N ALA A 212 25.95 -6.49 -17.00
CA ALA A 212 25.24 -7.49 -16.21
C ALA A 212 25.47 -7.27 -14.71
N GLN A 213 26.74 -7.02 -14.30
CA GLN A 213 27.08 -6.71 -12.91
C GLN A 213 26.40 -5.44 -12.42
N ALA A 214 26.42 -4.36 -13.20
CA ALA A 214 25.73 -3.12 -12.84
C ALA A 214 24.22 -3.31 -12.71
N THR A 215 23.60 -4.15 -13.54
CA THR A 215 22.17 -4.49 -13.46
C THR A 215 21.86 -5.31 -12.21
N TYR A 216 22.71 -6.27 -11.87
CA TYR A 216 22.59 -7.05 -10.64
C TYR A 216 22.68 -6.15 -9.41
N ASP A 217 23.67 -5.25 -9.34
CA ASP A 217 23.85 -4.35 -8.19
C ASP A 217 22.69 -3.34 -8.06
N LYS A 218 22.16 -2.82 -9.17
CA LYS A 218 20.96 -1.99 -9.15
C LYS A 218 19.75 -2.76 -8.62
N SER A 219 19.54 -4.00 -9.06
CA SER A 219 18.40 -4.81 -8.57
C SER A 219 18.50 -5.12 -7.08
N LYS A 220 19.70 -5.20 -6.50
CA LYS A 220 19.88 -5.30 -5.04
C LYS A 220 19.44 -4.02 -4.35
N ALA A 221 19.85 -2.86 -4.84
CA ALA A 221 19.46 -1.58 -4.28
C ALA A 221 17.94 -1.37 -4.35
N ASP A 222 17.29 -1.73 -5.47
CA ASP A 222 15.84 -1.64 -5.64
C ASP A 222 15.08 -2.50 -4.62
N LEU A 223 15.56 -3.73 -4.32
CA LEU A 223 14.93 -4.58 -3.31
C LEU A 223 15.15 -4.01 -1.90
N VAL A 224 16.36 -3.56 -1.57
CA VAL A 224 16.68 -3.00 -0.25
C VAL A 224 15.81 -1.78 0.05
N ASP A 225 15.60 -0.90 -0.94
CA ASP A 225 14.69 0.24 -0.84
C ASP A 225 13.24 -0.23 -0.64
N LEU A 226 12.78 -1.20 -1.45
CA LEU A 226 11.42 -1.74 -1.35
C LEU A 226 11.13 -2.33 0.03
N ILE A 227 12.07 -3.06 0.63
CA ILE A 227 11.88 -3.68 1.96
C ILE A 227 12.16 -2.71 3.12
N GLY A 228 12.57 -1.46 2.82
CA GLY A 228 12.76 -0.40 3.79
C GLY A 228 14.00 -0.55 4.66
N LEU A 229 15.07 -1.16 4.13
CA LEU A 229 16.38 -1.24 4.79
C LEU A 229 17.33 -0.14 4.31
N ASP A 230 18.47 0.00 4.98
CA ASP A 230 19.49 0.97 4.60
C ASP A 230 20.17 0.55 3.28
N VAL A 231 19.97 1.34 2.23
CA VAL A 231 20.58 1.11 0.90
C VAL A 231 22.11 1.25 0.91
N GLY A 232 22.67 1.94 1.93
CA GLY A 232 24.12 2.07 2.11
C GLY A 232 24.82 0.84 2.68
N ALA A 233 24.06 -0.13 3.20
CA ALA A 233 24.60 -1.37 3.75
C ALA A 233 24.69 -2.47 2.67
N GLU A 234 25.70 -3.34 2.79
CA GLU A 234 25.85 -4.46 1.88
C GLU A 234 25.01 -5.67 2.33
N TYR A 235 24.17 -6.15 1.42
CA TYR A 235 23.36 -7.36 1.60
C TYR A 235 23.68 -8.39 0.53
N THR A 236 23.63 -9.67 0.92
CA THR A 236 23.71 -10.81 0.02
C THR A 236 22.36 -11.51 -0.05
N PHE A 237 21.98 -11.92 -1.25
CA PHE A 237 20.71 -12.59 -1.51
C PHE A 237 21.00 -13.97 -2.08
N ASN A 238 20.74 -14.99 -1.30
CA ASN A 238 20.92 -16.38 -1.72
C ASN A 238 19.86 -17.24 -1.04
N ASP A 239 19.10 -17.94 -1.87
CA ASP A 239 18.07 -18.88 -1.39
C ASP A 239 18.27 -20.24 -2.06
N PRO A 240 18.79 -21.24 -1.33
CA PRO A 240 19.04 -22.56 -1.88
C PRO A 240 17.75 -23.34 -2.21
N SER A 241 16.57 -22.84 -1.78
CA SER A 241 15.28 -23.47 -2.09
C SER A 241 14.83 -23.18 -3.54
N ILE A 242 15.42 -22.18 -4.21
CA ILE A 242 15.07 -21.77 -5.56
C ILE A 242 16.07 -22.40 -6.53
N SER A 243 15.65 -23.48 -7.20
CA SER A 243 16.47 -24.20 -8.19
C SER A 243 16.19 -23.70 -9.61
N LEU A 244 17.26 -23.67 -10.45
CA LEU A 244 17.13 -23.45 -11.91
C LEU A 244 16.50 -24.65 -12.62
N GLU A 245 16.55 -25.84 -12.02
CA GLU A 245 15.97 -27.04 -12.60
C GLU A 245 14.56 -27.26 -12.03
N ILE A 246 13.56 -27.12 -12.88
CA ILE A 246 12.17 -27.43 -12.59
C ILE A 246 11.86 -28.80 -13.21
N SER A 247 11.48 -29.77 -12.39
CA SER A 247 11.17 -31.10 -12.89
C SER A 247 9.87 -31.10 -13.70
N ALA A 248 9.75 -31.99 -14.70
CA ALA A 248 8.55 -32.14 -15.50
C ALA A 248 7.30 -32.42 -14.63
N GLY A 249 7.46 -33.22 -13.57
CA GLY A 249 6.38 -33.50 -12.61
C GLY A 249 5.90 -32.25 -11.85
N GLN A 250 6.79 -31.30 -11.56
CA GLN A 250 6.40 -30.02 -10.96
C GLN A 250 5.63 -29.12 -11.93
N LEU A 251 5.99 -29.13 -13.22
CA LEU A 251 5.29 -28.39 -14.27
C LEU A 251 3.85 -28.87 -14.45
N ASP A 252 3.66 -30.20 -14.52
CA ASP A 252 2.34 -30.82 -14.71
C ASP A 252 1.45 -30.71 -13.47
N SER A 253 2.01 -30.93 -12.27
CA SER A 253 1.27 -30.78 -11.02
C SER A 253 0.77 -29.37 -10.81
N THR A 254 1.58 -28.37 -11.14
CA THR A 254 1.19 -26.97 -10.99
C THR A 254 0.10 -26.58 -11.99
N ALA A 255 0.14 -27.09 -13.22
CA ALA A 255 -0.88 -26.83 -14.24
C ALA A 255 -2.25 -27.43 -13.85
N SER A 256 -2.26 -28.65 -13.26
CA SER A 256 -3.48 -29.30 -12.78
C SER A 256 -4.06 -28.69 -11.51
N MET A 257 -3.25 -27.98 -10.71
CA MET A 257 -3.64 -27.39 -9.42
C MET A 257 -4.64 -26.24 -9.56
N TYR A 258 -4.67 -25.54 -10.72
CA TYR A 258 -5.53 -24.39 -10.89
C TYR A 258 -6.96 -24.71 -11.35
N GLY A 259 -7.31 -25.95 -11.68
CA GLY A 259 -8.69 -26.38 -11.98
C GLY A 259 -9.35 -25.62 -13.13
N SER A 260 -10.68 -25.46 -13.08
CA SER A 260 -11.41 -24.69 -14.08
C SER A 260 -11.34 -23.19 -13.80
N PHE A 261 -11.31 -22.39 -14.87
CA PHE A 261 -11.31 -20.90 -14.73
C PHE A 261 -12.51 -20.41 -13.92
N LYS A 262 -13.68 -21.02 -14.09
CA LYS A 262 -14.90 -20.65 -13.37
C LYS A 262 -14.80 -20.88 -11.85
N ASP A 263 -14.15 -21.97 -11.44
CA ASP A 263 -13.95 -22.23 -10.00
C ASP A 263 -12.96 -21.22 -9.39
N LEU A 264 -11.93 -20.84 -10.16
CA LEU A 264 -10.97 -19.83 -9.73
C LEU A 264 -11.61 -18.43 -9.63
N GLU A 265 -12.53 -18.08 -10.54
CA GLU A 265 -13.31 -16.84 -10.45
C GLU A 265 -14.06 -16.75 -9.12
N GLN A 266 -14.80 -17.80 -8.76
CA GLN A 266 -15.57 -17.83 -7.52
C GLN A 266 -14.66 -17.75 -6.28
N ARG A 267 -13.59 -18.54 -6.28
CA ARG A 267 -12.59 -18.52 -5.19
C ARG A 267 -11.96 -17.15 -5.04
N SER A 268 -11.59 -16.52 -6.17
CA SER A 268 -10.96 -15.19 -6.15
C SER A 268 -11.90 -14.12 -5.59
N LEU A 269 -13.18 -14.09 -5.99
CA LEU A 269 -14.16 -13.14 -5.42
C LEU A 269 -14.35 -13.35 -3.91
N ALA A 270 -14.36 -14.62 -3.45
CA ALA A 270 -14.50 -14.91 -2.03
C ALA A 270 -13.24 -14.55 -1.22
N ALA A 271 -12.06 -14.65 -1.82
CA ALA A 271 -10.77 -14.44 -1.14
C ALA A 271 -10.29 -12.98 -1.21
N ARG A 272 -10.45 -12.31 -2.35
CA ARG A 272 -9.79 -11.02 -2.65
C ARG A 272 -10.25 -9.85 -1.77
N PRO A 273 -9.31 -9.22 -1.05
CA PRO A 273 -9.64 -8.13 -0.15
C PRO A 273 -10.07 -6.84 -0.87
N ASP A 274 -9.56 -6.55 -2.06
CA ASP A 274 -9.92 -5.37 -2.86
C ASP A 274 -11.40 -5.41 -3.32
N TYR A 275 -11.90 -6.58 -3.71
CA TYR A 275 -13.32 -6.79 -3.99
C TYR A 275 -14.17 -6.59 -2.72
N LYS A 276 -13.75 -7.17 -1.59
CA LYS A 276 -14.42 -6.99 -0.29
C LYS A 276 -14.45 -5.52 0.13
N SER A 277 -13.35 -4.81 -0.06
CA SER A 277 -13.27 -3.37 0.22
C SER A 277 -14.26 -2.55 -0.63
N ALA A 278 -14.42 -2.89 -1.92
CA ALA A 278 -15.41 -2.25 -2.79
C ALA A 278 -16.85 -2.52 -2.33
N VAL A 279 -17.17 -3.74 -1.88
CA VAL A 279 -18.47 -4.10 -1.31
C VAL A 279 -18.74 -3.29 -0.04
N GLU A 280 -17.77 -3.14 0.85
CA GLU A 280 -17.93 -2.35 2.07
C GLU A 280 -18.04 -0.85 1.78
N THR A 281 -17.38 -0.35 0.74
CA THR A 281 -17.57 1.03 0.27
C THR A 281 -19.00 1.26 -0.21
N TYR A 282 -19.60 0.28 -0.89
CA TYR A 282 -21.02 0.32 -1.26
C TYR A 282 -21.94 0.31 -0.02
N ASN A 283 -21.68 -0.55 0.97
CA ASN A 283 -22.44 -0.61 2.22
C ASN A 283 -22.37 0.71 2.99
N ALA A 284 -21.23 1.37 3.01
CA ALA A 284 -21.07 2.72 3.56
C ALA A 284 -21.94 3.74 2.83
N ALA A 285 -22.00 3.68 1.49
CA ALA A 285 -22.84 4.57 0.70
C ALA A 285 -24.34 4.31 0.92
N VAL A 286 -24.77 3.06 1.12
CA VAL A 286 -26.14 2.70 1.52
C VAL A 286 -26.50 3.36 2.85
N SER A 287 -25.62 3.25 3.85
CA SER A 287 -25.79 3.90 5.15
C SER A 287 -25.80 5.43 5.05
N GLY A 288 -25.04 5.99 4.10
CA GLY A 288 -25.07 7.42 3.78
C GLY A 288 -26.43 7.92 3.28
N VAL A 289 -27.16 7.11 2.52
CA VAL A 289 -28.54 7.43 2.10
C VAL A 289 -29.47 7.49 3.31
N THR A 290 -29.31 6.59 4.29
CA THR A 290 -30.07 6.60 5.53
C THR A 290 -29.81 7.90 6.31
N SER A 291 -28.53 8.30 6.45
CA SER A 291 -28.15 9.56 7.07
C SER A 291 -28.75 10.78 6.34
N ALA A 292 -28.68 10.81 5.00
CA ALA A 292 -29.24 11.92 4.22
C ALA A 292 -30.76 12.06 4.36
N LYS A 293 -31.49 10.94 4.48
CA LYS A 293 -32.95 10.93 4.70
C LYS A 293 -33.39 11.42 6.09
N SER A 294 -32.47 11.48 7.05
CA SER A 294 -32.78 11.84 8.44
C SER A 294 -33.43 13.20 8.57
N THR A 295 -33.10 14.15 7.71
CA THR A 295 -33.66 15.51 7.72
C THR A 295 -35.16 15.57 7.40
N TYR A 296 -35.74 14.50 6.82
CA TYR A 296 -37.23 14.41 6.66
C TYR A 296 -37.94 14.16 7.97
N PHE A 297 -37.26 13.78 9.04
CA PHE A 297 -37.82 13.47 10.34
C PHE A 297 -37.54 14.59 11.33
N PRO A 298 -38.38 14.71 12.39
CA PRO A 298 -38.11 15.63 13.49
C PRO A 298 -36.85 15.21 14.25
N ALA A 299 -36.14 16.17 14.83
CA ALA A 299 -35.04 15.93 15.78
C ALA A 299 -35.52 16.27 17.20
N VAL A 300 -35.16 15.44 18.18
CA VAL A 300 -35.44 15.62 19.59
C VAL A 300 -34.16 15.71 20.38
N ASN A 301 -33.92 16.84 21.02
CA ASN A 301 -32.75 17.10 21.81
C ASN A 301 -33.13 17.40 23.27
N ALA A 302 -32.38 16.81 24.21
CA ALA A 302 -32.42 17.15 25.63
C ALA A 302 -31.23 18.05 25.96
N SER A 303 -31.46 19.07 26.76
CA SER A 303 -30.41 19.95 27.28
C SER A 303 -30.56 20.18 28.76
N ALA A 304 -29.40 20.29 29.45
CA ALA A 304 -29.32 20.72 30.85
C ALA A 304 -28.15 21.69 31.00
N GLY A 305 -28.32 22.71 31.80
CA GLY A 305 -27.30 23.71 32.03
C GLY A 305 -27.30 24.23 33.47
N TYR A 306 -26.10 24.54 33.95
CA TYR A 306 -25.91 25.28 35.17
C TYR A 306 -24.98 26.46 34.86
N SER A 307 -25.45 27.69 35.12
CA SER A 307 -24.68 28.88 34.85
C SER A 307 -24.63 29.81 36.06
N LEU A 308 -23.50 30.48 36.20
CA LEU A 308 -23.22 31.53 37.17
C LEU A 308 -22.98 32.83 36.41
N GLY A 309 -23.40 33.93 36.96
CA GLY A 309 -23.20 35.22 36.32
C GLY A 309 -23.28 36.41 37.30
N THR A 310 -22.55 37.46 37.00
CA THR A 310 -22.63 38.76 37.68
C THR A 310 -22.32 39.90 36.70
N ALA A 311 -22.91 41.07 37.00
CA ALA A 311 -22.61 42.30 36.28
C ALA A 311 -21.68 43.25 37.00
N ASP A 312 -20.99 42.78 38.07
CA ASP A 312 -20.16 43.62 38.93
C ASP A 312 -18.70 43.16 38.92
N ALA A 313 -18.30 42.35 39.85
CA ALA A 313 -16.93 41.86 39.99
C ALA A 313 -16.87 40.33 39.91
N LEU A 314 -15.72 39.80 39.41
CA LEU A 314 -15.53 38.36 39.33
C LEU A 314 -15.70 37.62 40.66
N SER A 315 -15.38 38.28 41.79
CA SER A 315 -15.62 37.76 43.14
C SER A 315 -17.08 37.43 43.41
N ASN A 316 -18.00 38.08 42.73
CA ASN A 316 -19.46 37.99 42.88
C ASN A 316 -20.08 37.08 41.82
N LEU A 317 -19.29 36.21 41.17
CA LEU A 317 -19.78 35.36 40.06
C LEU A 317 -20.97 34.46 40.42
N SER A 318 -21.16 34.18 41.68
CA SER A 318 -22.28 33.38 42.20
C SER A 318 -23.55 34.15 42.52
N ASP A 319 -23.59 35.47 42.23
CA ASP A 319 -24.79 36.30 42.50
C ASP A 319 -26.01 35.79 41.79
N THR A 320 -25.86 35.35 40.52
CA THR A 320 -26.96 34.74 39.78
C THR A 320 -26.59 33.29 39.50
N LYS A 321 -27.43 32.37 39.95
CA LYS A 321 -27.32 30.93 39.70
C LYS A 321 -28.52 30.51 38.90
N THR A 322 -28.30 29.95 37.71
CA THR A 322 -29.40 29.49 36.86
C THR A 322 -29.22 28.02 36.55
N ILE A 323 -30.25 27.22 36.82
CA ILE A 323 -30.36 25.84 36.37
C ILE A 323 -31.45 25.80 35.32
N ASN A 324 -31.14 25.28 34.17
CA ASN A 324 -32.09 25.07 33.09
C ASN A 324 -32.00 23.65 32.56
N TRP A 325 -33.12 23.06 32.26
CA TRP A 325 -33.22 21.80 31.53
C TRP A 325 -34.47 21.82 30.66
N GLY A 326 -34.39 21.05 29.56
CA GLY A 326 -35.52 21.05 28.65
C GLY A 326 -35.37 20.05 27.51
N LEU A 327 -36.49 19.83 26.85
CA LEU A 327 -36.56 19.08 25.61
C LEU A 327 -36.91 20.04 24.47
N ARG A 328 -36.25 19.90 23.37
CA ARG A 328 -36.52 20.65 22.13
C ARG A 328 -36.83 19.68 21.01
N ILE A 329 -37.99 19.86 20.37
CA ILE A 329 -38.31 19.16 19.12
C ILE A 329 -38.21 20.20 18.02
N SER A 330 -37.47 19.86 16.97
CA SER A 330 -37.33 20.69 15.77
C SER A 330 -37.62 19.84 14.54
N TRP A 331 -38.44 20.37 13.66
CA TRP A 331 -38.80 19.73 12.40
C TRP A 331 -38.86 20.77 11.29
N THR A 332 -38.01 20.59 10.30
CA THR A 332 -37.98 21.47 9.13
C THR A 332 -39.00 20.96 8.12
N LEU A 333 -40.12 21.67 7.98
CA LEU A 333 -41.21 21.28 7.07
C LEU A 333 -40.90 21.61 5.60
N PHE A 334 -40.15 22.68 5.38
CA PHE A 334 -39.70 23.09 4.04
C PHE A 334 -38.37 23.81 4.15
N ASP A 335 -37.40 23.40 3.31
CA ASP A 335 -36.00 23.90 3.29
C ASP A 335 -35.57 24.35 1.90
N GLY A 336 -36.50 24.69 1.01
CA GLY A 336 -36.18 25.09 -0.35
C GLY A 336 -35.59 23.93 -1.19
N PHE A 337 -36.02 22.69 -0.96
CA PHE A 337 -35.57 21.46 -1.63
C PHE A 337 -34.13 21.00 -1.28
N ALA A 338 -33.46 21.61 -0.30
CA ALA A 338 -32.10 21.25 0.09
C ALA A 338 -32.02 19.78 0.54
N THR A 339 -32.93 19.30 1.38
CA THR A 339 -32.98 17.89 1.78
C THR A 339 -33.19 16.96 0.57
N ASN A 340 -34.08 17.31 -0.36
CA ASN A 340 -34.30 16.51 -1.56
C ASN A 340 -33.01 16.42 -2.38
N ALA A 341 -32.32 17.52 -2.64
CA ALA A 341 -31.04 17.55 -3.36
C ALA A 341 -29.99 16.68 -2.67
N ASN A 342 -29.86 16.78 -1.33
CA ASN A 342 -28.93 15.97 -0.55
C ASN A 342 -29.21 14.46 -0.66
N VAL A 343 -30.48 14.07 -0.58
CA VAL A 343 -30.92 12.67 -0.72
C VAL A 343 -30.63 12.17 -2.14
N GLN A 344 -30.96 12.97 -3.18
CA GLN A 344 -30.61 12.58 -4.57
C GLN A 344 -29.11 12.42 -4.78
N SER A 345 -28.31 13.31 -4.20
CA SER A 345 -26.85 13.21 -4.22
C SER A 345 -26.36 11.92 -3.53
N ALA A 346 -26.90 11.59 -2.35
CA ALA A 346 -26.56 10.36 -1.65
C ALA A 346 -26.96 9.09 -2.44
N VAL A 347 -28.12 9.11 -3.11
CA VAL A 347 -28.57 8.02 -3.98
C VAL A 347 -27.64 7.87 -5.18
N ALA A 348 -27.21 8.98 -5.80
CA ALA A 348 -26.23 8.97 -6.88
C ALA A 348 -24.88 8.40 -6.41
N ASN A 349 -24.39 8.82 -5.24
CA ASN A 349 -23.14 8.29 -4.64
C ASN A 349 -23.25 6.79 -4.35
N ARG A 350 -24.40 6.31 -3.86
CA ARG A 350 -24.63 4.85 -3.73
C ARG A 350 -24.53 4.15 -5.08
N ARG A 351 -25.12 4.73 -6.14
CA ARG A 351 -25.04 4.14 -7.50
C ARG A 351 -23.62 4.12 -8.03
N ILE A 352 -22.84 5.16 -7.77
CA ILE A 352 -21.39 5.18 -8.13
C ILE A 352 -20.66 4.05 -7.41
N ALA A 353 -20.89 3.86 -6.11
CA ALA A 353 -20.25 2.79 -5.34
C ALA A 353 -20.70 1.39 -5.82
N GLU A 354 -21.97 1.21 -6.21
CA GLU A 354 -22.50 -0.01 -6.81
C GLU A 354 -21.77 -0.36 -8.13
N ILE A 355 -21.56 0.64 -8.99
CA ILE A 355 -20.77 0.48 -10.21
C ILE A 355 -19.31 0.14 -9.87
N GLY A 356 -18.77 0.71 -8.79
CA GLY A 356 -17.44 0.39 -8.28
C GLY A 356 -17.28 -1.09 -7.93
N VAL A 357 -18.30 -1.72 -7.34
CA VAL A 357 -18.30 -3.18 -7.07
C VAL A 357 -18.23 -3.98 -8.37
N VAL A 358 -19.06 -3.62 -9.37
CA VAL A 358 -19.04 -4.29 -10.69
C VAL A 358 -17.69 -4.12 -11.40
N GLN A 359 -17.09 -2.94 -11.27
CA GLN A 359 -15.74 -2.70 -11.81
C GLN A 359 -14.69 -3.55 -11.11
N ALA A 360 -14.70 -3.61 -9.78
CA ALA A 360 -13.80 -4.46 -9.00
C ALA A 360 -13.91 -5.94 -9.38
N GLU A 361 -15.14 -6.44 -9.58
CA GLU A 361 -15.38 -7.80 -10.06
C GLU A 361 -14.74 -8.05 -11.44
N ARG A 362 -14.95 -7.15 -12.40
CA ARG A 362 -14.34 -7.24 -13.73
C ARG A 362 -12.82 -7.20 -13.67
N ASP A 363 -12.26 -6.36 -12.82
CA ASP A 363 -10.80 -6.24 -12.64
C ASP A 363 -10.22 -7.53 -12.07
N VAL A 364 -10.91 -8.18 -11.10
CA VAL A 364 -10.53 -9.50 -10.58
C VAL A 364 -10.46 -10.53 -11.72
N TYR A 365 -11.51 -10.63 -12.53
CA TYR A 365 -11.57 -11.59 -13.65
C TYR A 365 -10.50 -11.31 -14.70
N ALA A 366 -10.31 -10.05 -15.06
CA ALA A 366 -9.32 -9.67 -16.05
C ALA A 366 -7.88 -9.95 -15.57
N GLN A 367 -7.56 -9.63 -14.31
CA GLN A 367 -6.25 -9.90 -13.71
C GLN A 367 -5.98 -11.39 -13.62
N LEU A 368 -6.94 -12.18 -13.11
CA LEU A 368 -6.83 -13.64 -13.05
C LEU A 368 -6.61 -14.26 -14.42
N LYS A 369 -7.38 -13.83 -15.42
CA LYS A 369 -7.22 -14.35 -16.80
C LYS A 369 -5.85 -14.04 -17.39
N LYS A 370 -5.37 -12.80 -17.20
CA LYS A 370 -4.02 -12.41 -17.64
C LYS A 370 -2.95 -13.25 -16.93
N ALA A 371 -3.03 -13.38 -15.60
CA ALA A 371 -2.07 -14.16 -14.83
C ALA A 371 -1.99 -15.63 -15.29
N LEU A 372 -3.14 -16.25 -15.60
CA LEU A 372 -3.17 -17.62 -16.11
C LEU A 372 -2.58 -17.74 -17.53
N LEU A 373 -2.83 -16.77 -18.40
CA LEU A 373 -2.24 -16.74 -19.73
C LEU A 373 -0.71 -16.53 -19.66
N ASP A 374 -0.24 -15.64 -18.80
CA ASP A 374 1.18 -15.40 -18.59
C ASP A 374 1.86 -16.64 -18.02
N PHE A 375 1.23 -17.32 -17.08
CA PHE A 375 1.71 -18.58 -16.52
C PHE A 375 1.83 -19.69 -17.58
N GLU A 376 0.81 -19.87 -18.41
CA GLU A 376 0.84 -20.86 -19.50
C GLU A 376 1.93 -20.53 -20.53
N ALA A 377 2.06 -19.27 -20.89
CA ALA A 377 3.11 -18.80 -21.80
C ALA A 377 4.51 -19.04 -21.21
N ALA A 378 4.74 -18.69 -19.94
CA ALA A 378 6.00 -18.89 -19.26
C ALA A 378 6.38 -20.38 -19.15
N ARG A 379 5.40 -21.27 -18.89
CA ARG A 379 5.61 -22.72 -18.90
C ARG A 379 6.12 -23.21 -20.25
N LYS A 380 5.44 -22.84 -21.34
CA LYS A 380 5.85 -23.23 -22.69
C LYS A 380 7.22 -22.65 -23.07
N GLN A 381 7.50 -21.41 -22.70
CA GLN A 381 8.80 -20.78 -22.92
C GLN A 381 9.93 -21.53 -22.22
N TYR A 382 9.71 -21.99 -20.99
CA TYR A 382 10.68 -22.80 -20.27
C TYR A 382 10.97 -24.12 -20.97
N GLU A 383 9.94 -24.88 -21.39
CA GLU A 383 10.08 -26.15 -22.10
C GLU A 383 10.86 -26.00 -23.42
N VAL A 384 10.60 -24.91 -24.16
CA VAL A 384 11.31 -24.61 -25.42
C VAL A 384 12.75 -24.18 -25.14
N SER A 385 12.99 -23.39 -24.09
CA SER A 385 14.34 -22.90 -23.74
C SER A 385 15.27 -24.02 -23.33
N GLN A 386 14.77 -25.05 -22.63
CA GLN A 386 15.57 -26.24 -22.28
C GLN A 386 16.05 -26.97 -23.54
N LYS A 387 15.16 -27.19 -24.53
CA LYS A 387 15.51 -27.79 -25.81
C LYS A 387 16.52 -26.93 -26.57
N GLY A 388 16.33 -25.60 -26.51
CA GLY A 388 17.22 -24.64 -27.14
C GLY A 388 18.66 -24.72 -26.61
N VAL A 389 18.83 -24.76 -25.27
CA VAL A 389 20.15 -24.90 -24.67
C VAL A 389 20.81 -26.23 -25.03
N THR A 390 20.07 -27.34 -24.98
CA THR A 390 20.60 -28.67 -25.34
C THR A 390 21.12 -28.66 -26.80
N SER A 391 20.32 -28.15 -27.73
CA SER A 391 20.70 -28.10 -29.15
C SER A 391 21.87 -27.16 -29.41
N ALA A 392 21.88 -25.97 -28.78
CA ALA A 392 22.97 -25.00 -28.95
C ALA A 392 24.29 -25.50 -28.32
N THR A 393 24.23 -26.28 -27.24
CA THR A 393 25.41 -26.89 -26.61
C THR A 393 26.04 -27.92 -27.54
N GLU A 394 25.25 -28.78 -28.16
CA GLU A 394 25.78 -29.78 -29.12
C GLU A 394 26.28 -29.11 -30.40
N ASP A 395 25.57 -28.12 -30.93
CA ASP A 395 26.04 -27.36 -32.13
C ASP A 395 27.37 -26.70 -31.87
N ARG A 396 27.53 -26.01 -30.74
CA ARG A 396 28.81 -25.40 -30.36
C ARG A 396 29.93 -26.44 -30.24
N LYS A 397 29.65 -27.60 -29.63
CA LYS A 397 30.63 -28.67 -29.49
C LYS A 397 31.09 -29.15 -30.84
N ILE A 398 30.18 -29.41 -31.78
CA ILE A 398 30.48 -29.81 -33.16
C ILE A 398 31.28 -28.71 -33.87
N ALA A 399 30.91 -27.45 -33.75
CA ALA A 399 31.62 -26.33 -34.34
C ALA A 399 33.06 -26.20 -33.81
N GLU A 400 33.26 -26.38 -32.50
CA GLU A 400 34.58 -26.37 -31.87
C GLU A 400 35.47 -27.55 -32.37
N GLU A 401 34.91 -28.76 -32.48
CA GLU A 401 35.63 -29.92 -33.00
C GLU A 401 36.04 -29.73 -34.47
N LYS A 402 35.12 -29.24 -35.33
CA LYS A 402 35.40 -28.93 -36.72
C LYS A 402 36.50 -27.86 -36.85
N TYR A 403 36.41 -26.79 -36.07
CA TYR A 403 37.41 -25.74 -36.07
C TYR A 403 38.79 -26.26 -35.66
N ASN A 404 38.88 -27.09 -34.61
CA ASN A 404 40.12 -27.68 -34.13
C ASN A 404 40.77 -28.66 -35.14
N LEU A 405 39.94 -29.33 -35.96
CA LEU A 405 40.39 -30.23 -37.03
C LEU A 405 40.67 -29.49 -38.36
N GLY A 406 40.46 -28.17 -38.41
CA GLY A 406 40.61 -27.38 -39.66
C GLY A 406 39.50 -27.60 -40.69
N ALA A 407 38.42 -28.27 -40.32
CA ALA A 407 37.28 -28.56 -41.17
C ALA A 407 36.14 -27.53 -41.04
N GLY A 408 36.24 -26.56 -40.12
CA GLY A 408 35.29 -25.46 -39.88
C GLY A 408 36.02 -24.13 -39.82
N THR A 409 35.27 -23.05 -39.96
CA THR A 409 35.78 -21.68 -39.86
C THR A 409 35.67 -21.11 -38.44
N LEU A 410 36.48 -20.11 -38.11
CA LEU A 410 36.31 -19.36 -36.87
C LEU A 410 34.93 -18.72 -36.79
N LEU A 411 34.39 -18.27 -37.92
CA LEU A 411 33.06 -17.66 -37.97
C LEU A 411 31.94 -18.65 -37.54
N ASP A 412 32.05 -19.92 -37.95
CA ASP A 412 31.09 -20.96 -37.55
C ASP A 412 31.12 -21.17 -36.03
N LEU A 413 32.31 -21.26 -35.45
CA LEU A 413 32.48 -21.38 -34.00
C LEU A 413 31.93 -20.17 -33.24
N LEU A 414 32.19 -18.95 -33.72
CA LEU A 414 31.69 -17.73 -33.11
C LEU A 414 30.15 -17.63 -33.16
N THR A 415 29.57 -18.05 -34.29
CA THR A 415 28.12 -18.10 -34.47
C THR A 415 27.50 -19.10 -33.50
N ALA A 416 28.05 -20.29 -33.37
CA ALA A 416 27.59 -21.31 -32.42
C ALA A 416 27.75 -20.86 -30.95
N ASN A 417 28.88 -20.17 -30.62
CA ASN A 417 29.03 -19.57 -29.28
C ASN A 417 27.95 -18.53 -28.97
N ALA A 418 27.67 -17.60 -29.89
CA ALA A 418 26.64 -16.60 -29.72
C ALA A 418 25.22 -17.23 -29.54
N ALA A 419 24.96 -18.29 -30.34
CA ALA A 419 23.69 -19.04 -30.20
C ALA A 419 23.58 -19.73 -28.84
N LEU A 420 24.64 -20.30 -28.31
CA LEU A 420 24.65 -20.90 -26.96
C LEU A 420 24.42 -19.86 -25.86
N VAL A 421 25.12 -18.73 -25.92
CA VAL A 421 24.94 -17.65 -24.94
C VAL A 421 23.49 -17.16 -24.93
N GLN A 422 22.92 -16.93 -26.13
CA GLN A 422 21.51 -16.52 -26.25
C GLN A 422 20.56 -17.59 -25.70
N ALA A 423 20.80 -18.87 -25.95
CA ALA A 423 19.99 -19.96 -25.41
C ALA A 423 20.08 -20.04 -23.87
N GLN A 424 21.27 -19.85 -23.29
CA GLN A 424 21.48 -19.81 -21.83
C GLN A 424 20.73 -18.61 -21.20
N VAL A 425 20.84 -17.41 -21.78
CA VAL A 425 20.09 -16.22 -21.35
C VAL A 425 18.58 -16.47 -21.41
N ASN A 426 18.10 -17.08 -22.50
CA ASN A 426 16.67 -17.40 -22.65
C ASN A 426 16.22 -18.41 -21.58
N LEU A 427 17.03 -19.43 -21.27
CA LEU A 427 16.72 -20.40 -20.21
C LEU A 427 16.63 -19.72 -18.84
N VAL A 428 17.64 -18.93 -18.44
CA VAL A 428 17.64 -18.21 -17.18
C VAL A 428 16.37 -17.34 -17.07
N ASN A 429 16.09 -16.53 -18.08
CA ASN A 429 14.89 -15.68 -18.09
C ASN A 429 13.61 -16.51 -17.99
N SER A 430 13.49 -17.62 -18.71
CA SER A 430 12.28 -18.45 -18.71
C SER A 430 12.01 -19.13 -17.37
N VAL A 431 13.04 -19.56 -16.64
CA VAL A 431 12.93 -20.13 -15.29
C VAL A 431 12.33 -19.10 -14.33
N TYR A 432 12.92 -17.93 -14.23
CA TYR A 432 12.48 -16.90 -13.30
C TYR A 432 11.13 -16.30 -13.70
N ASN A 433 10.85 -16.17 -15.00
CA ASN A 433 9.52 -15.77 -15.48
C ASN A 433 8.45 -16.79 -15.11
N TYR A 434 8.72 -18.09 -15.19
CA TYR A 434 7.80 -19.15 -14.76
C TYR A 434 7.50 -19.06 -13.26
N ILE A 435 8.52 -18.91 -12.42
CA ILE A 435 8.35 -18.79 -10.96
C ILE A 435 7.54 -17.53 -10.63
N THR A 436 7.87 -16.40 -11.25
CA THR A 436 7.16 -15.12 -11.03
C THR A 436 5.71 -15.21 -11.52
N ALA A 437 5.46 -15.83 -12.67
CA ALA A 437 4.10 -16.00 -13.20
C ALA A 437 3.24 -16.90 -12.28
N LYS A 438 3.83 -17.97 -11.71
CA LYS A 438 3.16 -18.80 -10.69
C LYS A 438 2.77 -17.95 -9.48
N LYS A 439 3.69 -17.15 -8.94
CA LYS A 439 3.43 -16.24 -7.81
C LYS A 439 2.35 -15.20 -8.15
N ASN A 440 2.32 -14.72 -9.40
CA ASN A 440 1.29 -13.80 -9.88
C ASN A 440 -0.10 -14.44 -9.91
N VAL A 441 -0.22 -15.71 -10.26
CA VAL A 441 -1.50 -16.43 -10.17
C VAL A 441 -1.95 -16.53 -8.71
N GLU A 442 -1.08 -16.94 -7.78
CA GLU A 442 -1.37 -17.00 -6.34
C GLU A 442 -1.84 -15.64 -5.79
N TYR A 443 -1.15 -14.56 -6.15
CA TYR A 443 -1.52 -13.18 -5.81
C TYR A 443 -2.88 -12.78 -6.41
N SER A 444 -3.16 -13.19 -7.67
CA SER A 444 -4.39 -12.85 -8.38
C SER A 444 -5.61 -13.57 -7.83
N ILE A 445 -5.44 -14.78 -7.27
CA ILE A 445 -6.48 -15.50 -6.54
C ILE A 445 -6.76 -14.83 -5.18
N GLY A 446 -5.74 -14.30 -4.51
CA GLY A 446 -5.90 -13.57 -3.24
C GLY A 446 -5.99 -14.45 -2.00
N GLU A 447 -5.75 -15.77 -2.10
CA GLU A 447 -5.85 -16.72 -0.99
C GLU A 447 -4.63 -16.75 -0.07
N ARG A 448 -3.59 -16.00 -0.38
CA ARG A 448 -2.35 -16.04 0.38
C ARG A 448 -2.52 -15.39 1.76
N ALA A 449 -2.26 -16.16 2.82
CA ALA A 449 -2.12 -15.68 4.19
C ALA A 449 -0.68 -15.13 4.44
N TYR A 450 -0.54 -14.21 5.39
CA TYR A 450 0.76 -13.63 5.82
C TYR A 450 1.04 -13.99 7.25
#